data_b51e5b411c8918dacb5dce9f86b9cfc5
#
_entry.id   b51e5b411c8918dacb5dce9f86b9cfc5
#
_cell.length_a   1.000
_cell.length_b   1.000
_cell.length_c   1.000
_cell.angle_alpha   90.00
_cell.angle_beta   90.00
_cell.angle_gamma   90.00
#
_symmetry.space_group_name_H-M   'P 1'
#
loop_
_entity.id
_entity.type
_entity.pdbx_description
1 polymer ?
#
loop_
_entity_poly.entity_id
_entity_poly.type
_entity_poly.pdbx_seq_one_letter_code
_entity_poly.pdbx_strand_id
1 'polypeptide(L)'
;MSSIDTIAYAKAGCTFTASNVSAKIITVVGTAMTGLVLYNPIGSNKYMALMTAGFTWGTIPPSAQAIGIAIAPSQPIIPSSLTVGSAVIHSATGSAGAASVGITWDVATLGVACVAARWFGGAAWITGGSGEAPYVMVDKIDGELGLMPGAAAAFCMIGGTGPTGMASLSYIEVSL
;
A
#
# COMPACT_ATOMS: atom_id res chain seq x y z
N MET A 1 -9.57 -16.60 -16.68
CA MET A 1 -8.30 -15.93 -16.34
C MET A 1 -7.37 -16.96 -15.74
N SER A 2 -6.13 -17.04 -16.21
CA SER A 2 -5.11 -17.91 -15.61
C SER A 2 -4.79 -17.36 -14.22
N SER A 3 -4.93 -18.19 -13.19
CA SER A 3 -4.49 -17.80 -11.84
C SER A 3 -2.99 -17.57 -11.87
N ILE A 4 -2.53 -16.47 -11.28
CA ILE A 4 -1.09 -16.21 -11.12
C ILE A 4 -0.51 -17.33 -10.25
N ASP A 5 0.49 -18.03 -10.74
CA ASP A 5 1.21 -19.01 -9.93
C ASP A 5 2.13 -18.30 -8.95
N THR A 6 1.56 -17.89 -7.83
CA THR A 6 2.27 -17.17 -6.76
C THR A 6 3.45 -17.96 -6.20
N ILE A 7 3.38 -19.30 -6.21
CA ILE A 7 4.46 -20.17 -5.70
C ILE A 7 5.67 -20.13 -6.66
N ALA A 8 5.42 -20.17 -7.97
CA ALA A 8 6.50 -20.07 -8.95
C ALA A 8 7.21 -18.72 -8.87
N TYR A 9 6.46 -17.61 -8.76
CA TYR A 9 7.04 -16.28 -8.58
C TYR A 9 7.77 -16.12 -7.25
N ALA A 10 7.26 -16.69 -6.17
CA ALA A 10 7.95 -16.69 -4.89
C ALA A 10 9.29 -17.45 -4.97
N LYS A 11 9.31 -18.64 -5.59
CA LYS A 11 10.52 -19.42 -5.82
C LYS A 11 11.53 -18.69 -6.71
N ALA A 12 11.06 -17.91 -7.67
CA ALA A 12 11.89 -17.06 -8.52
C ALA A 12 12.41 -15.81 -7.81
N GLY A 13 12.03 -15.56 -6.56
CA GLY A 13 12.43 -14.39 -5.79
C GLY A 13 11.79 -13.08 -6.25
N CYS A 14 10.65 -13.15 -6.94
CA CYS A 14 9.95 -12.00 -7.52
C CYS A 14 8.75 -11.53 -6.66
N THR A 15 8.53 -12.12 -5.49
CA THR A 15 7.45 -11.75 -4.57
C THR A 15 7.99 -10.96 -3.39
N PHE A 16 7.38 -9.82 -3.13
CA PHE A 16 7.81 -8.86 -2.13
C PHE A 16 6.64 -8.42 -1.25
N THR A 17 6.97 -7.92 -0.06
CA THR A 17 6.03 -7.27 0.85
C THR A 17 6.57 -5.92 1.26
N ALA A 18 5.77 -4.89 1.07
CA ALA A 18 6.01 -3.54 1.56
C ALA A 18 5.16 -3.31 2.81
N SER A 19 5.72 -2.73 3.86
CA SER A 19 4.97 -2.45 5.10
C SER A 19 5.52 -1.23 5.85
N ASN A 20 4.65 -0.60 6.65
CA ASN A 20 5.10 0.34 7.69
C ASN A 20 5.77 -0.45 8.83
N VAL A 21 6.74 0.17 9.50
CA VAL A 21 7.33 -0.33 10.76
C VAL A 21 6.69 0.32 11.99
N SER A 22 5.87 1.34 11.82
CA SER A 22 5.10 2.00 12.88
C SER A 22 3.77 2.53 12.33
N ALA A 23 2.78 2.67 13.20
CA ALA A 23 1.48 3.21 12.82
C ALA A 23 1.62 4.65 12.31
N LYS A 24 0.98 4.94 11.18
CA LYS A 24 0.98 6.24 10.50
C LYS A 24 -0.44 6.74 10.30
N ILE A 25 -0.59 8.05 10.27
CA ILE A 25 -1.84 8.67 9.85
C ILE A 25 -2.12 8.26 8.40
N ILE A 26 -3.36 7.88 8.11
CA ILE A 26 -3.79 7.63 6.74
C ILE A 26 -4.57 8.86 6.27
N THR A 27 -4.26 9.33 5.08
CA THR A 27 -4.92 10.51 4.49
C THR A 27 -6.01 10.14 3.49
N VAL A 28 -6.83 11.11 3.16
CA VAL A 28 -7.71 11.03 1.99
C VAL A 28 -6.89 11.04 0.71
N VAL A 29 -7.51 10.63 -0.39
CA VAL A 29 -6.85 10.65 -1.71
C VAL A 29 -6.38 12.07 -2.08
N GLY A 30 -5.20 12.16 -2.65
CA GLY A 30 -4.60 13.44 -3.03
C GLY A 30 -3.19 13.27 -3.58
N THR A 31 -2.44 14.36 -3.59
CA THR A 31 -1.01 14.34 -3.91
C THR A 31 -0.14 14.07 -2.69
N ALA A 32 -0.52 14.62 -1.52
CA ALA A 32 0.17 14.36 -0.26
C ALA A 32 -0.45 13.11 0.39
N MET A 33 0.27 11.99 0.32
CA MET A 33 -0.17 10.71 0.88
C MET A 33 0.66 10.35 2.09
N THR A 34 -0.03 9.93 3.18
CA THR A 34 0.60 9.40 4.38
C THR A 34 0.12 7.98 4.64
N GLY A 35 0.92 7.21 5.36
CA GLY A 35 0.72 5.79 5.56
C GLY A 35 1.74 5.00 4.75
N LEU A 36 1.33 4.01 4.01
CA LEU A 36 2.20 3.25 3.12
C LEU A 36 1.99 3.69 1.68
N VAL A 37 3.05 4.11 1.02
CA VAL A 37 3.09 4.38 -0.42
C VAL A 37 4.11 3.46 -1.06
N LEU A 38 3.71 2.68 -2.05
CA LEU A 38 4.56 1.85 -2.89
C LEU A 38 4.65 2.50 -4.28
N TYR A 39 5.85 2.74 -4.75
CA TYR A 39 6.14 3.35 -6.04
C TYR A 39 6.93 2.39 -6.93
N ASN A 40 6.49 2.24 -8.17
CA ASN A 40 7.24 1.56 -9.21
C ASN A 40 8.06 2.60 -9.98
N PRO A 41 9.41 2.60 -9.85
CA PRO A 41 10.24 3.65 -10.45
C PRO A 41 10.09 3.75 -11.97
N ILE A 42 10.19 4.97 -12.48
CA ILE A 42 10.32 5.21 -13.93
C ILE A 42 11.56 4.47 -14.43
N GLY A 43 11.40 3.72 -15.52
CA GLY A 43 12.50 2.94 -16.11
C GLY A 43 12.82 1.64 -15.38
N SER A 44 12.02 1.20 -14.42
CA SER A 44 12.17 -0.09 -13.74
C SER A 44 12.09 -1.30 -14.68
N ASN A 45 11.42 -1.16 -15.82
CA ASN A 45 11.11 -2.25 -16.76
C ASN A 45 10.39 -3.42 -16.08
N LYS A 46 9.60 -3.12 -15.03
CA LYS A 46 8.81 -4.07 -14.25
C LYS A 46 7.35 -3.62 -14.16
N TYR A 47 6.47 -4.58 -14.17
CA TYR A 47 5.10 -4.45 -13.74
C TYR A 47 4.97 -5.01 -12.33
N MET A 48 4.36 -4.29 -11.42
CA MET A 48 4.10 -4.76 -10.06
C MET A 48 2.63 -5.16 -9.94
N ALA A 49 2.34 -6.45 -9.91
CA ALA A 49 1.01 -6.97 -9.66
C ALA A 49 0.75 -6.99 -8.14
N LEU A 50 -0.22 -6.22 -7.67
CA LEU A 50 -0.59 -6.22 -6.25
C LEU A 50 -1.37 -7.50 -5.93
N MET A 51 -1.00 -8.21 -4.88
CA MET A 51 -1.56 -9.51 -4.51
C MET A 51 -2.49 -9.42 -3.31
N THR A 52 -2.01 -8.83 -2.22
CA THR A 52 -2.79 -8.64 -1.00
C THR A 52 -2.54 -7.27 -0.40
N ALA A 53 -3.55 -6.75 0.26
CA ALA A 53 -3.44 -5.57 1.11
C ALA A 53 -3.89 -5.92 2.52
N GLY A 54 -3.11 -5.53 3.50
CA GLY A 54 -3.44 -5.69 4.92
C GLY A 54 -3.43 -4.35 5.62
N PHE A 55 -4.40 -4.14 6.51
CA PHE A 55 -4.48 -2.92 7.31
C PHE A 55 -4.97 -3.24 8.73
N THR A 56 -4.38 -2.55 9.70
CA THR A 56 -4.80 -2.57 11.10
C THR A 56 -4.82 -1.16 11.66
N TRP A 57 -5.92 -0.80 12.31
CA TRP A 57 -6.01 0.48 13.01
C TRP A 57 -5.05 0.53 14.20
N GLY A 58 -4.25 1.57 14.28
CA GLY A 58 -3.44 1.90 15.47
C GLY A 58 -4.22 2.75 16.47
N THR A 59 -5.10 3.60 15.95
CA THR A 59 -6.07 4.38 16.74
C THR A 59 -7.43 4.27 16.09
N ILE A 60 -8.48 4.16 16.92
CA ILE A 60 -9.85 4.07 16.43
C ILE A 60 -10.26 5.41 15.81
N PRO A 61 -10.83 5.43 14.60
CA PRO A 61 -11.30 6.66 14.00
C PRO A 61 -12.49 7.25 14.78
N PRO A 62 -12.57 8.58 14.94
CA PRO A 62 -13.63 9.23 15.69
C PRO A 62 -14.99 9.19 14.98
N SER A 63 -15.03 8.79 13.73
CA SER A 63 -16.23 8.63 12.91
C SER A 63 -16.08 7.44 11.98
N ALA A 64 -17.18 7.03 11.34
CA ALA A 64 -17.14 5.95 10.36
C ALA A 64 -16.14 6.28 9.24
N GLN A 65 -15.21 5.36 8.99
CA GLN A 65 -14.19 5.47 7.97
C GLN A 65 -14.15 4.18 7.15
N ALA A 66 -13.83 4.31 5.87
CA ALA A 66 -13.46 3.18 5.04
C ALA A 66 -12.00 3.32 4.62
N ILE A 67 -11.32 2.19 4.54
CA ILE A 67 -9.95 2.06 4.06
C ILE A 67 -9.96 1.41 2.68
N GLY A 68 -9.12 1.93 1.83
CA GLY A 68 -8.93 1.40 0.49
C GLY A 68 -7.50 1.61 -0.02
N ILE A 69 -7.32 1.17 -1.26
CA ILE A 69 -6.11 1.44 -2.05
C ILE A 69 -6.45 2.49 -3.09
N ALA A 70 -5.61 3.48 -3.18
CA ALA A 70 -5.59 4.46 -4.24
C ALA A 70 -4.40 4.21 -5.16
N ILE A 71 -4.60 4.41 -6.45
CA ILE A 71 -3.56 4.30 -7.48
C ILE A 71 -3.32 5.69 -8.06
N ALA A 72 -2.07 6.08 -8.13
CA ALA A 72 -1.63 7.22 -8.91
C ALA A 72 -1.08 6.73 -10.25
N PRO A 73 -1.45 7.38 -11.37
CA PRO A 73 -0.89 7.06 -12.68
C PRO A 73 0.62 7.37 -12.70
N SER A 74 1.27 7.09 -13.82
CA SER A 74 2.70 7.38 -13.97
C SER A 74 3.01 8.84 -13.64
N GLN A 75 3.93 9.03 -12.72
CA GLN A 75 4.33 10.33 -12.21
C GLN A 75 5.29 11.00 -13.20
N PRO A 76 5.13 12.30 -13.50
CA PRO A 76 6.06 13.04 -14.37
C PRO A 76 7.43 13.25 -13.70
N ILE A 77 7.46 13.17 -12.38
CA ILE A 77 8.67 13.31 -11.55
C ILE A 77 8.67 12.22 -10.48
N ILE A 78 9.84 11.86 -10.00
CA ILE A 78 9.97 10.93 -8.88
C ILE A 78 9.29 11.55 -7.64
N PRO A 79 8.35 10.85 -6.99
CA PRO A 79 7.73 11.33 -5.78
C PRO A 79 8.77 11.70 -4.71
N SER A 80 8.55 12.80 -4.03
CA SER A 80 9.41 13.21 -2.93
C SER A 80 8.91 12.62 -1.61
N SER A 81 9.85 12.16 -0.79
CA SER A 81 9.57 11.72 0.57
C SER A 81 9.81 12.86 1.53
N LEU A 82 8.86 13.08 2.44
CA LEU A 82 9.00 14.05 3.53
C LEU A 82 9.59 13.41 4.80
N THR A 83 9.59 12.08 4.87
CA THR A 83 10.14 11.33 6.02
C THR A 83 10.86 10.09 5.52
N VAL A 84 12.12 9.95 5.87
CA VAL A 84 12.95 8.80 5.53
C VAL A 84 12.74 7.73 6.60
N GLY A 85 12.41 6.49 6.19
CA GLY A 85 12.88 5.33 6.92
C GLY A 85 11.91 4.56 7.77
N SER A 86 10.57 4.66 7.63
CA SER A 86 9.67 3.80 8.39
C SER A 86 8.75 2.90 7.55
N ALA A 87 8.97 2.86 6.24
CA ALA A 87 8.41 1.82 5.37
C ALA A 87 9.54 0.97 4.79
N VAL A 88 9.33 -0.33 4.74
CA VAL A 88 10.34 -1.31 4.32
C VAL A 88 9.78 -2.26 3.29
N ILE A 89 10.67 -2.76 2.42
CA ILE A 89 10.36 -3.85 1.49
C ILE A 89 11.17 -5.07 1.89
N HIS A 90 10.51 -6.20 1.97
CA HIS A 90 11.11 -7.51 2.22
C HIS A 90 10.79 -8.47 1.10
N SER A 91 11.73 -9.35 0.78
CA SER A 91 11.42 -10.54 -0.01
C SER A 91 10.47 -11.43 0.79
N ALA A 92 9.37 -11.84 0.16
CA ALA A 92 8.38 -12.70 0.81
C ALA A 92 8.91 -14.11 1.14
N THR A 93 10.03 -14.50 0.54
CA THR A 93 10.68 -15.80 0.80
C THR A 93 11.74 -15.74 1.90
N GLY A 94 12.02 -14.57 2.46
CA GLY A 94 13.13 -14.38 3.41
C GLY A 94 14.51 -14.60 2.79
N SER A 95 14.58 -14.83 1.48
CA SER A 95 15.83 -14.98 0.75
C SER A 95 16.52 -13.63 0.60
N ALA A 96 17.84 -13.61 0.78
CA ALA A 96 18.68 -12.46 0.43
C ALA A 96 18.82 -12.26 -1.09
N GLY A 97 17.92 -12.86 -1.88
CA GLY A 97 17.92 -12.83 -3.34
C GLY A 97 17.74 -11.44 -3.95
N ALA A 98 17.12 -11.36 -5.10
CA ALA A 98 16.93 -10.11 -5.82
C ALA A 98 16.24 -9.05 -4.96
N ALA A 99 16.83 -7.85 -4.90
CA ALA A 99 16.18 -6.70 -4.29
C ALA A 99 15.01 -6.25 -5.19
N SER A 100 13.89 -5.88 -4.56
CA SER A 100 12.79 -5.22 -5.28
C SER A 100 13.28 -3.94 -5.96
N VAL A 101 12.74 -3.63 -7.13
CA VAL A 101 12.90 -2.31 -7.74
C VAL A 101 11.98 -1.27 -7.10
N GLY A 102 10.96 -1.71 -6.35
CA GLY A 102 10.00 -0.84 -5.68
C GLY A 102 10.65 0.07 -4.65
N ILE A 103 10.04 1.24 -4.47
CA ILE A 103 10.42 2.20 -3.44
C ILE A 103 9.20 2.44 -2.56
N THR A 104 9.42 2.51 -1.23
CA THR A 104 8.35 2.77 -0.27
C THR A 104 8.62 3.99 0.58
N TRP A 105 7.55 4.69 0.95
CA TRP A 105 7.56 5.82 1.88
C TRP A 105 6.38 5.75 2.84
N ASP A 106 6.54 6.32 4.02
CA ASP A 106 5.44 6.60 4.94
C ASP A 106 4.71 7.89 4.63
N VAL A 107 5.42 8.84 4.05
CA VAL A 107 4.91 10.12 3.61
C VAL A 107 5.50 10.40 2.24
N ALA A 108 4.67 10.65 1.26
CA ALA A 108 5.09 10.96 -0.09
C ALA A 108 4.27 12.12 -0.67
N THR A 109 4.93 12.98 -1.41
CA THR A 109 4.28 13.97 -2.27
C THR A 109 4.40 13.49 -3.70
N LEU A 110 3.26 13.23 -4.31
CA LEU A 110 3.13 12.76 -5.69
C LEU A 110 2.98 13.95 -6.64
N GLY A 111 3.49 13.83 -7.83
CA GLY A 111 3.30 14.83 -8.90
C GLY A 111 1.88 14.81 -9.46
N VAL A 112 1.21 13.65 -9.43
CA VAL A 112 -0.18 13.45 -9.83
C VAL A 112 -0.93 12.79 -8.69
N ALA A 113 -2.13 13.28 -8.39
CA ALA A 113 -2.94 12.76 -7.29
C ALA A 113 -3.35 11.30 -7.49
N CYS A 114 -3.41 10.57 -6.39
CA CYS A 114 -4.04 9.25 -6.35
C CYS A 114 -5.55 9.35 -6.57
N VAL A 115 -6.11 8.30 -7.15
CA VAL A 115 -7.55 8.05 -7.26
C VAL A 115 -7.85 6.75 -6.52
N ALA A 116 -8.90 6.73 -5.71
CA ALA A 116 -9.32 5.51 -5.03
C ALA A 116 -9.66 4.42 -6.07
N ALA A 117 -8.99 3.29 -5.97
CA ALA A 117 -9.14 2.17 -6.89
C ALA A 117 -9.99 1.05 -6.29
N ARG A 118 -9.88 0.82 -4.96
CA ARG A 118 -10.60 -0.28 -4.29
C ARG A 118 -10.75 0.01 -2.80
N TRP A 119 -11.98 -0.15 -2.30
CA TRP A 119 -12.29 -0.10 -0.87
C TRP A 119 -12.42 -1.52 -0.33
N PHE A 120 -11.79 -1.84 0.80
CA PHE A 120 -11.78 -3.21 1.32
C PHE A 120 -12.14 -3.33 2.80
N GLY A 121 -12.42 -2.25 3.47
CA GLY A 121 -12.86 -2.32 4.85
C GLY A 121 -13.22 -0.98 5.43
N GLY A 122 -13.79 -1.00 6.62
CA GLY A 122 -14.15 0.20 7.33
C GLY A 122 -14.25 -0.05 8.83
N ALA A 123 -14.26 1.03 9.58
CA ALA A 123 -14.54 1.04 10.99
C ALA A 123 -15.52 2.17 11.29
N ALA A 124 -16.42 1.92 12.24
CA ALA A 124 -17.30 2.94 12.79
C ALA A 124 -17.08 3.00 14.31
N TRP A 125 -17.07 4.20 14.84
CA TRP A 125 -17.10 4.40 16.28
C TRP A 125 -18.49 4.05 16.80
N ILE A 126 -18.56 3.18 17.80
CA ILE A 126 -19.81 2.94 18.53
C ILE A 126 -19.80 3.87 19.74
N THR A 127 -20.66 4.89 19.75
CA THR A 127 -20.75 5.83 20.85
C THR A 127 -21.20 5.09 22.11
N GLY A 128 -20.38 5.12 23.17
CA GLY A 128 -20.73 4.57 24.50
C GLY A 128 -20.17 3.19 24.81
N GLY A 129 -19.42 2.57 23.94
CA GLY A 129 -18.70 1.31 24.21
C GLY A 129 -17.22 1.54 24.53
N SER A 130 -16.68 0.79 25.48
CA SER A 130 -15.24 0.57 25.59
C SER A 130 -14.79 0.01 24.24
N GLY A 131 -13.95 0.77 23.51
CA GLY A 131 -13.62 0.52 22.13
C GLY A 131 -13.26 -0.94 21.85
N GLU A 132 -13.97 -1.55 20.92
CA GLU A 132 -13.59 -2.85 20.42
C GLU A 132 -12.23 -2.75 19.72
N ALA A 133 -11.47 -3.80 19.85
CA ALA A 133 -10.13 -3.90 19.29
C ALA A 133 -10.15 -3.58 17.77
N PRO A 134 -9.10 -2.96 17.26
CA PRO A 134 -9.00 -2.62 15.85
C PRO A 134 -9.14 -3.87 14.99
N TYR A 135 -10.07 -3.83 14.05
CA TYR A 135 -10.24 -4.92 13.09
C TYR A 135 -9.03 -4.98 12.16
N VAL A 136 -8.49 -6.18 12.00
CA VAL A 136 -7.54 -6.47 10.93
C VAL A 136 -8.35 -6.65 9.64
N MET A 137 -8.01 -5.88 8.63
CA MET A 137 -8.61 -5.98 7.31
C MET A 137 -7.57 -6.52 6.33
N VAL A 138 -7.96 -7.55 5.61
CA VAL A 138 -7.13 -8.14 4.56
C VAL A 138 -7.97 -8.25 3.31
N ASP A 139 -7.45 -7.74 2.21
CA ASP A 139 -8.06 -7.85 0.89
C ASP A 139 -7.14 -8.62 -0.05
N LYS A 140 -7.72 -9.55 -0.79
CA LYS A 140 -7.05 -10.29 -1.86
C LYS A 140 -7.29 -9.55 -3.17
N ILE A 141 -6.22 -9.01 -3.72
CA ILE A 141 -6.24 -8.26 -4.98
C ILE A 141 -5.97 -9.19 -6.15
N ASP A 142 -5.14 -10.22 -5.93
CA ASP A 142 -4.80 -11.27 -6.90
C ASP A 142 -4.36 -10.75 -8.28
N GLY A 143 -3.67 -9.60 -8.31
CA GLY A 143 -3.17 -8.98 -9.53
C GLY A 143 -4.18 -8.14 -10.31
N GLU A 144 -5.41 -7.93 -9.81
CA GLU A 144 -6.41 -7.05 -10.45
C GLU A 144 -5.96 -5.59 -10.49
N LEU A 145 -5.14 -5.17 -9.53
CA LEU A 145 -4.48 -3.87 -9.51
C LEU A 145 -2.99 -4.07 -9.72
N GLY A 146 -2.40 -3.16 -10.45
CA GLY A 146 -0.97 -3.19 -10.67
C GLY A 146 -0.38 -1.84 -11.02
N LEU A 147 0.93 -1.75 -10.90
CA LEU A 147 1.69 -0.54 -11.10
C LEU A 147 2.60 -0.69 -12.31
N MET A 148 2.34 0.08 -13.36
CA MET A 148 3.27 0.30 -14.45
C MET A 148 4.45 1.17 -13.96
N PRO A 149 5.59 1.21 -14.67
CA PRO A 149 6.68 2.11 -14.34
C PRO A 149 6.20 3.57 -14.20
N GLY A 150 6.58 4.19 -13.10
CA GLY A 150 6.15 5.53 -12.72
C GLY A 150 4.87 5.60 -11.87
N ALA A 151 4.09 4.54 -11.79
CA ALA A 151 2.86 4.52 -11.00
C ALA A 151 3.11 4.27 -9.51
N ALA A 152 2.17 4.70 -8.67
CA ALA A 152 2.22 4.46 -7.23
C ALA A 152 0.90 3.92 -6.69
N ALA A 153 0.97 3.10 -5.64
CA ALA A 153 -0.16 2.70 -4.82
C ALA A 153 -0.01 3.28 -3.41
N ALA A 154 -1.11 3.73 -2.82
CA ALA A 154 -1.14 4.24 -1.46
C ALA A 154 -2.38 3.75 -0.74
N PHE A 155 -2.31 3.62 0.58
CA PHE A 155 -3.52 3.46 1.39
C PHE A 155 -4.23 4.81 1.52
N CYS A 156 -5.55 4.77 1.46
CA CYS A 156 -6.39 5.96 1.59
C CYS A 156 -7.63 5.69 2.43
N MET A 157 -8.25 6.75 2.91
CA MET A 157 -9.54 6.69 3.58
C MET A 157 -10.53 7.71 3.04
N ILE A 158 -11.82 7.54 3.37
CA ILE A 158 -12.89 8.38 2.81
C ILE A 158 -12.84 9.80 3.39
N GLY A 159 -12.59 9.98 4.64
CA GLY A 159 -12.64 11.31 5.25
C GLY A 159 -12.02 11.37 6.63
N GLY A 160 -11.85 12.57 7.09
CA GLY A 160 -11.30 12.82 8.43
C GLY A 160 -9.77 12.83 8.46
N THR A 161 -9.27 13.46 9.51
CA THR A 161 -7.85 13.52 9.83
C THR A 161 -7.64 12.85 11.17
N GLY A 162 -6.64 12.01 11.30
CA GLY A 162 -6.19 11.62 12.61
C GLY A 162 -6.07 10.12 12.92
N PRO A 163 -6.90 9.19 12.41
CA PRO A 163 -6.67 7.80 12.75
C PRO A 163 -5.35 7.31 12.17
N THR A 164 -4.63 6.56 12.98
CA THR A 164 -3.37 5.92 12.57
C THR A 164 -3.61 4.45 12.28
N GLY A 165 -2.78 3.89 11.44
CA GLY A 165 -2.81 2.47 11.15
C GLY A 165 -1.49 1.92 10.65
N MET A 166 -1.39 0.62 10.63
CA MET A 166 -0.31 -0.11 9.99
C MET A 166 -0.82 -0.77 8.72
N ALA A 167 -0.09 -0.62 7.66
CA ALA A 167 -0.44 -1.09 6.34
C ALA A 167 0.64 -2.01 5.77
N SER A 168 0.21 -2.96 4.97
CA SER A 168 1.11 -3.84 4.21
C SER A 168 0.54 -4.13 2.83
N LEU A 169 1.41 -4.27 1.86
CA LEU A 169 1.10 -4.70 0.49
C LEU A 169 2.02 -5.84 0.11
N SER A 170 1.47 -6.95 -0.38
CA SER A 170 2.27 -7.93 -1.10
C SER A 170 2.10 -7.74 -2.61
N TYR A 171 3.16 -7.96 -3.36
CA TYR A 171 3.17 -7.79 -4.81
C TYR A 171 4.19 -8.70 -5.49
N ILE A 172 3.98 -8.90 -6.77
CA ILE A 172 4.88 -9.67 -7.64
C ILE A 172 5.46 -8.72 -8.68
N GLU A 173 6.76 -8.79 -8.90
CA GLU A 173 7.44 -8.09 -9.99
C GLU A 173 7.57 -8.98 -11.22
N VAL A 174 7.01 -8.53 -12.33
CA VAL A 174 7.07 -9.19 -13.63
C VAL A 174 7.81 -8.28 -14.60
N SER A 175 8.73 -8.84 -15.39
CA SER A 175 9.41 -8.08 -16.46
C SER A 175 8.41 -7.70 -17.54
N LEU A 176 8.50 -6.48 -18.04
CA LEU A 176 7.74 -5.96 -19.18
C LEU A 176 8.37 -6.38 -20.49
#